data_99a7336b61c8d0066f601f731a2be85c
#
_entry.id   99a7336b61c8d0066f601f731a2be85c
#
_cell.length_a   1.000
_cell.length_b   1.000
_cell.length_c   1.000
_cell.angle_alpha   90.00
_cell.angle_beta   90.00
_cell.angle_gamma   90.00
#
_symmetry.space_group_name_H-M   'P 1'
#
loop_
_entity.id
_entity.type
_entity.pdbx_description
1 polymer ?
#
loop_
_entity_poly.entity_id
_entity_poly.type
_entity_poly.pdbx_seq_one_letter_code
_entity_poly.pdbx_strand_id
1 'polypeptide(L)'
;EEKEQLEQLVAYIDAHYDTPDFRPPWAGGGSPEADQYCALLPDRITHAAMMVLGTAVDHALPGTAFTEGISVEESEVGAIFQPTKPTGRWAVSLHSGGWWRGDGQALEMQWRPEVAAAAQLSGTTIIDVDYPLAPEHTVAEMVTAVQQAIDYARAQGASSVTTWGYSSGGALAALAPADALLLTFPDFGALANLPEDL
;
A
#
# COMPACT_ATOMS: atom_id res chain seq x y z
N GLU A 1 20.99 -17.56 10.32
CA GLU A 1 19.77 -17.91 11.09
C GLU A 1 18.54 -17.19 10.57
N GLU A 2 18.48 -15.84 10.56
CA GLU A 2 17.35 -15.09 10.01
C GLU A 2 17.11 -15.35 8.52
N LYS A 3 18.19 -15.42 7.74
CA LYS A 3 18.10 -15.75 6.30
C LYS A 3 17.53 -17.15 6.08
N GLU A 4 17.95 -18.12 6.87
CA GLU A 4 17.43 -19.49 6.78
C GLU A 4 15.94 -19.57 7.14
N GLN A 5 15.51 -18.76 8.13
CA GLN A 5 14.09 -18.66 8.50
C GLN A 5 13.25 -18.08 7.35
N LEU A 6 13.73 -17.03 6.69
CA LEU A 6 13.07 -16.48 5.50
C LEU A 6 12.99 -17.49 4.36
N GLU A 7 14.09 -18.21 4.09
CA GLU A 7 14.11 -19.27 3.06
C GLU A 7 13.10 -20.38 3.38
N GLN A 8 12.95 -20.75 4.65
CA GLN A 8 11.95 -21.74 5.07
C GLN A 8 10.51 -21.22 4.89
N LEU A 9 10.25 -19.94 5.23
CA LEU A 9 8.94 -19.32 5.04
C LEU A 9 8.56 -19.25 3.54
N VAL A 10 9.49 -18.81 2.70
CA VAL A 10 9.28 -18.76 1.24
C VAL A 10 9.00 -20.16 0.71
N ALA A 11 9.83 -21.16 1.07
CA ALA A 11 9.65 -22.54 0.62
C ALA A 11 8.30 -23.13 1.07
N TYR A 12 7.83 -22.80 2.28
CA TYR A 12 6.52 -23.21 2.75
C TYR A 12 5.39 -22.57 1.93
N ILE A 13 5.47 -21.27 1.69
CA ILE A 13 4.46 -20.53 0.91
C ILE A 13 4.39 -21.09 -0.51
N ASP A 14 5.52 -21.24 -1.17
CA ASP A 14 5.61 -21.80 -2.54
C ASP A 14 5.08 -23.21 -2.66
N ALA A 15 5.24 -24.02 -1.61
CA ALA A 15 4.76 -25.40 -1.59
C ALA A 15 3.24 -25.53 -1.33
N HIS A 16 2.60 -24.53 -0.74
CA HIS A 16 1.22 -24.63 -0.28
C HIS A 16 0.25 -23.67 -0.97
N TYR A 17 0.77 -22.66 -1.67
CA TYR A 17 -0.05 -21.65 -2.32
C TYR A 17 0.44 -21.40 -3.75
N ASP A 18 -0.42 -21.70 -4.72
CA ASP A 18 -0.12 -21.44 -6.12
C ASP A 18 0.13 -19.96 -6.36
N THR A 19 1.26 -19.63 -7.00
CA THR A 19 1.60 -18.27 -7.36
C THR A 19 0.92 -17.92 -8.67
N PRO A 20 0.07 -16.86 -8.70
CA PRO A 20 -0.61 -16.43 -9.91
C PRO A 20 0.35 -15.79 -10.91
N ASP A 21 -0.15 -15.50 -12.10
CA ASP A 21 0.57 -14.70 -13.09
C ASP A 21 0.59 -13.22 -12.67
N PHE A 22 1.76 -12.73 -12.32
CA PHE A 22 1.99 -11.34 -11.96
C PHE A 22 2.43 -10.44 -13.12
N ARG A 23 2.43 -10.96 -14.36
CA ARG A 23 2.69 -10.10 -15.52
C ARG A 23 1.58 -9.06 -15.67
N PRO A 24 1.94 -7.81 -15.98
CA PRO A 24 0.94 -6.77 -16.19
C PRO A 24 0.15 -6.99 -17.49
N PRO A 25 -1.01 -6.32 -17.66
CA PRO A 25 -1.85 -6.45 -18.85
C PRO A 25 -1.13 -6.20 -20.16
N TRP A 26 -0.28 -5.19 -20.22
CA TRP A 26 0.52 -4.85 -21.41
C TRP A 26 1.63 -5.87 -21.74
N ALA A 27 1.94 -6.79 -20.83
CA ALA A 27 2.83 -7.93 -21.05
C ALA A 27 2.09 -9.26 -21.24
N GLY A 28 0.78 -9.20 -21.49
CA GLY A 28 -0.09 -10.36 -21.69
C GLY A 28 -0.49 -11.08 -20.42
N GLY A 29 -0.49 -10.39 -19.28
CA GLY A 29 -0.97 -10.86 -17.98
C GLY A 29 -2.24 -10.12 -17.57
N GLY A 30 -2.30 -9.62 -16.35
CA GLY A 30 -3.45 -8.88 -15.81
C GLY A 30 -4.46 -9.80 -15.12
N SER A 31 -4.00 -10.92 -14.55
CA SER A 31 -4.85 -11.86 -13.84
C SER A 31 -5.41 -11.27 -12.54
N PRO A 32 -6.75 -11.29 -12.32
CA PRO A 32 -7.35 -10.83 -11.06
C PRO A 32 -6.94 -11.68 -9.85
N GLU A 33 -6.48 -12.92 -10.06
CA GLU A 33 -5.96 -13.79 -9.02
C GLU A 33 -4.70 -13.20 -8.37
N ALA A 34 -3.97 -12.34 -9.07
CA ALA A 34 -2.80 -11.64 -8.53
C ALA A 34 -3.17 -10.68 -7.40
N ASP A 35 -4.29 -9.97 -7.52
CA ASP A 35 -4.80 -9.10 -6.45
C ASP A 35 -5.29 -9.91 -5.25
N GLN A 36 -6.09 -10.94 -5.48
CA GLN A 36 -6.55 -11.83 -4.43
C GLN A 36 -5.39 -12.52 -3.70
N TYR A 37 -4.35 -12.92 -4.41
CA TYR A 37 -3.15 -13.49 -3.79
C TYR A 37 -2.50 -12.50 -2.83
N CYS A 38 -2.34 -11.24 -3.24
CA CYS A 38 -1.79 -10.17 -2.40
C CYS A 38 -2.68 -9.87 -1.18
N ALA A 39 -3.99 -9.81 -1.37
CA ALA A 39 -4.95 -9.60 -0.28
C ALA A 39 -4.83 -10.65 0.83
N LEU A 40 -4.57 -11.90 0.46
CA LEU A 40 -4.44 -13.02 1.40
C LEU A 40 -3.02 -13.23 1.93
N LEU A 41 -2.04 -12.50 1.40
CA LEU A 41 -0.62 -12.71 1.73
C LEU A 41 -0.30 -12.47 3.21
N PRO A 42 -0.84 -11.45 3.90
CA PRO A 42 -0.60 -11.26 5.34
C PRO A 42 -1.00 -12.48 6.17
N ASP A 43 -2.17 -13.05 5.92
CA ASP A 43 -2.64 -14.25 6.62
C ASP A 43 -1.78 -15.47 6.29
N ARG A 44 -1.40 -15.63 5.03
CA ARG A 44 -0.54 -16.72 4.56
C ARG A 44 0.85 -16.67 5.19
N ILE A 45 1.44 -15.48 5.26
CA ILE A 45 2.75 -15.27 5.92
C ILE A 45 2.64 -15.59 7.41
N THR A 46 1.60 -15.09 8.08
CA THR A 46 1.37 -15.36 9.50
C THR A 46 1.19 -16.86 9.76
N HIS A 47 0.37 -17.53 8.95
CA HIS A 47 0.16 -18.97 9.07
C HIS A 47 1.45 -19.76 8.80
N ALA A 48 2.18 -19.42 7.74
CA ALA A 48 3.48 -20.06 7.43
C ALA A 48 4.48 -19.85 8.58
N ALA A 49 4.55 -18.63 9.13
CA ALA A 49 5.42 -18.33 10.27
C ALA A 49 5.06 -19.17 11.50
N MET A 50 3.77 -19.32 11.81
CA MET A 50 3.31 -20.16 12.92
C MET A 50 3.66 -21.66 12.68
N MET A 51 3.51 -22.14 11.46
CA MET A 51 3.78 -23.55 11.13
C MET A 51 5.26 -23.89 11.10
N VAL A 52 6.10 -22.97 10.60
CA VAL A 52 7.54 -23.20 10.39
C VAL A 52 8.37 -22.76 11.58
N LEU A 53 8.08 -21.60 12.15
CA LEU A 53 8.86 -20.98 13.23
C LEU A 53 8.26 -21.21 14.63
N GLY A 54 6.98 -21.58 14.69
CA GLY A 54 6.30 -21.84 15.95
C GLY A 54 6.32 -20.64 16.89
N THR A 55 6.78 -20.86 18.13
CA THR A 55 6.82 -19.82 19.18
C THR A 55 7.92 -18.77 18.97
N ALA A 56 8.75 -18.91 17.95
CA ALA A 56 9.77 -17.91 17.62
C ALA A 56 9.19 -16.68 16.88
N VAL A 57 7.91 -16.72 16.51
CA VAL A 57 7.23 -15.59 15.89
C VAL A 57 6.91 -14.54 16.97
N ASP A 58 7.34 -13.31 16.72
CA ASP A 58 6.95 -12.17 17.56
C ASP A 58 5.55 -11.69 17.18
N HIS A 59 4.57 -12.09 17.98
CA HIS A 59 3.17 -11.69 17.79
C HIS A 59 2.88 -10.26 18.26
N ALA A 60 3.84 -9.58 18.89
CA ALA A 60 3.71 -8.19 19.32
C ALA A 60 4.01 -7.18 18.22
N LEU A 61 4.52 -7.62 17.06
CA LEU A 61 4.69 -6.75 15.91
C LEU A 61 3.35 -6.11 15.54
N PRO A 62 3.34 -4.80 15.28
CA PRO A 62 2.13 -4.11 14.86
C PRO A 62 1.62 -4.75 13.58
N GLY A 63 0.70 -5.66 13.76
CA GLY A 63 -0.08 -6.22 12.67
C GLY A 63 -1.31 -5.35 12.42
N THR A 64 -2.12 -5.82 11.54
CA THR A 64 -3.37 -5.25 11.05
C THR A 64 -4.44 -4.95 12.11
N ALA A 65 -4.18 -5.21 13.38
CA ALA A 65 -5.16 -5.10 14.47
C ALA A 65 -5.35 -3.68 15.02
N PHE A 66 -4.60 -2.68 14.57
CA PHE A 66 -4.62 -1.34 15.16
C PHE A 66 -5.62 -0.39 14.52
N THR A 67 -6.82 -0.88 14.25
CA THR A 67 -7.93 0.00 13.83
C THR A 67 -8.75 0.50 15.02
N GLU A 68 -8.49 0.02 16.24
CA GLU A 68 -9.22 0.47 17.43
C GLU A 68 -8.96 1.96 17.70
N GLY A 69 -10.06 2.73 17.73
CA GLY A 69 -10.03 4.17 17.94
C GLY A 69 -9.73 5.01 16.71
N ILE A 70 -9.46 4.42 15.57
CA ILE A 70 -9.38 5.13 14.28
C ILE A 70 -10.79 5.37 13.75
N SER A 71 -11.08 6.59 13.32
CA SER A 71 -12.23 6.84 12.45
C SER A 71 -11.80 6.80 10.99
N VAL A 72 -12.60 6.15 10.16
CA VAL A 72 -12.40 6.11 8.71
C VAL A 72 -13.62 6.74 8.05
N GLU A 73 -13.39 7.73 7.20
CA GLU A 73 -14.43 8.42 6.46
C GLU A 73 -14.09 8.41 4.97
N GLU A 74 -15.02 7.95 4.14
CA GLU A 74 -14.86 8.02 2.69
C GLU A 74 -15.08 9.45 2.21
N SER A 75 -14.22 9.90 1.31
CA SER A 75 -14.28 11.23 0.69
C SER A 75 -14.11 11.14 -0.84
N GLU A 76 -14.26 12.28 -1.51
CA GLU A 76 -14.04 12.38 -2.96
C GLU A 76 -12.58 12.15 -3.39
N VAL A 77 -11.64 12.20 -2.46
CA VAL A 77 -10.19 12.05 -2.71
C VAL A 77 -9.61 10.76 -2.12
N GLY A 78 -10.43 9.93 -1.49
CA GLY A 78 -10.01 8.67 -0.86
C GLY A 78 -10.54 8.52 0.56
N ALA A 79 -10.17 7.43 1.21
CA ALA A 79 -10.52 7.15 2.60
C ALA A 79 -9.63 7.94 3.57
N ILE A 80 -10.24 8.67 4.50
CA ILE A 80 -9.53 9.49 5.49
C ILE A 80 -9.45 8.73 6.81
N PHE A 81 -8.24 8.36 7.20
CA PHE A 81 -7.92 7.71 8.47
C PHE A 81 -7.54 8.77 9.50
N GLN A 82 -8.41 8.99 10.48
CA GLN A 82 -8.18 9.98 11.52
C GLN A 82 -7.81 9.31 12.84
N PRO A 83 -6.60 9.57 13.38
CA PRO A 83 -6.16 9.00 14.63
C PRO A 83 -6.91 9.61 15.82
N THR A 84 -6.90 8.91 16.97
CA THR A 84 -7.52 9.40 18.22
C THR A 84 -6.94 10.73 18.72
N LYS A 85 -5.68 11.02 18.37
CA LYS A 85 -4.96 12.22 18.80
C LYS A 85 -4.25 12.85 17.60
N PRO A 86 -4.99 13.57 16.71
CA PRO A 86 -4.40 14.16 15.54
C PRO A 86 -3.40 15.28 15.89
N THR A 87 -2.25 15.28 15.22
CA THR A 87 -1.19 16.28 15.39
C THR A 87 -1.34 17.50 14.49
N GLY A 88 -2.29 17.48 13.57
CA GLY A 88 -2.44 18.46 12.50
C GLY A 88 -1.55 18.19 11.27
N ARG A 89 -0.69 17.18 11.32
CA ARG A 89 0.05 16.69 10.15
C ARG A 89 -0.83 15.73 9.34
N TRP A 90 -0.68 15.79 8.04
CA TRP A 90 -1.39 14.91 7.11
C TRP A 90 -0.40 14.10 6.26
N ALA A 91 -0.88 12.98 5.76
CA ALA A 91 -0.20 12.22 4.73
C ALA A 91 -1.18 11.77 3.65
N VAL A 92 -0.66 11.54 2.46
CA VAL A 92 -1.37 10.89 1.35
C VAL A 92 -0.68 9.55 1.13
N SER A 93 -1.39 8.46 1.32
CA SER A 93 -0.87 7.10 1.18
C SER A 93 -1.24 6.50 -0.17
N LEU A 94 -0.30 5.75 -0.74
CA LEU A 94 -0.39 5.19 -2.08
C LEU A 94 0.05 3.73 -2.05
N HIS A 95 -0.89 2.83 -2.35
CA HIS A 95 -0.67 1.39 -2.30
C HIS A 95 0.31 0.89 -3.36
N SER A 96 0.83 -0.29 -3.18
CA SER A 96 1.62 -1.02 -4.18
C SER A 96 0.71 -1.67 -5.22
N GLY A 97 1.30 -2.29 -6.25
CA GLY A 97 0.52 -3.08 -7.20
C GLY A 97 1.03 -3.07 -8.63
N GLY A 98 2.24 -2.54 -8.85
CA GLY A 98 2.89 -2.55 -10.17
C GLY A 98 2.13 -1.76 -11.22
N TRP A 99 1.43 -0.70 -10.81
CA TRP A 99 0.65 0.24 -11.63
C TRP A 99 -0.72 -0.25 -12.11
N TRP A 100 -1.03 -1.57 -12.06
CA TRP A 100 -2.20 -2.18 -12.67
C TRP A 100 -3.11 -2.94 -11.70
N ARG A 101 -2.75 -3.02 -10.43
CA ARG A 101 -3.50 -3.70 -9.35
C ARG A 101 -3.22 -3.05 -8.00
N GLY A 102 -3.80 -3.59 -6.93
CA GLY A 102 -3.59 -3.12 -5.56
C GLY A 102 -4.81 -2.40 -5.00
N ASP A 103 -5.84 -2.21 -5.80
CA ASP A 103 -7.19 -1.80 -5.42
C ASP A 103 -7.99 -2.95 -4.77
N GLY A 104 -9.28 -2.76 -4.58
CA GLY A 104 -10.20 -3.81 -4.15
C GLY A 104 -9.76 -4.53 -2.88
N GLN A 105 -9.68 -5.86 -2.93
CA GLN A 105 -9.37 -6.67 -1.75
C GLN A 105 -7.93 -6.46 -1.24
N ALA A 106 -6.97 -6.22 -2.12
CA ALA A 106 -5.60 -5.96 -1.72
C ALA A 106 -5.49 -4.62 -0.98
N LEU A 107 -6.21 -3.58 -1.42
CA LEU A 107 -6.31 -2.32 -0.72
C LEU A 107 -6.86 -2.52 0.70
N GLU A 108 -8.00 -3.20 0.81
CA GLU A 108 -8.71 -3.39 2.09
C GLU A 108 -7.96 -4.28 3.08
N MET A 109 -7.37 -5.37 2.60
CA MET A 109 -6.84 -6.41 3.47
C MET A 109 -5.33 -6.32 3.69
N GLN A 110 -4.60 -5.72 2.76
CA GLN A 110 -3.15 -5.60 2.85
C GLN A 110 -2.69 -4.17 3.19
N TRP A 111 -3.25 -3.14 2.51
CA TRP A 111 -2.73 -1.77 2.62
C TRP A 111 -3.41 -0.93 3.70
N ARG A 112 -4.72 -0.85 3.71
CA ARG A 112 -5.49 -0.05 4.70
C ARG A 112 -5.19 -0.37 6.16
N PRO A 113 -4.94 -1.63 6.55
CA PRO A 113 -4.50 -1.93 7.90
C PRO A 113 -3.17 -1.28 8.29
N GLU A 114 -2.21 -1.21 7.36
CA GLU A 114 -0.94 -0.49 7.58
C GLU A 114 -1.16 1.02 7.69
N VAL A 115 -2.05 1.58 6.85
CA VAL A 115 -2.45 3.00 6.91
C VAL A 115 -3.07 3.34 8.26
N ALA A 116 -3.99 2.50 8.74
CA ALA A 116 -4.62 2.67 10.05
C ALA A 116 -3.60 2.64 11.18
N ALA A 117 -2.69 1.67 11.17
CA ALA A 117 -1.60 1.58 12.16
C ALA A 117 -0.67 2.80 12.10
N ALA A 118 -0.26 3.22 10.90
CA ALA A 118 0.57 4.40 10.71
C ALA A 118 -0.11 5.67 11.22
N ALA A 119 -1.40 5.86 10.93
CA ALA A 119 -2.18 6.99 11.41
C ALA A 119 -2.24 7.02 12.94
N GLN A 120 -2.62 5.91 13.58
CA GLN A 120 -2.77 5.82 15.02
C GLN A 120 -1.44 6.01 15.76
N LEU A 121 -0.36 5.38 15.30
CA LEU A 121 0.94 5.44 15.95
C LEU A 121 1.64 6.79 15.79
N SER A 122 1.46 7.45 14.64
CA SER A 122 2.11 8.73 14.35
C SER A 122 1.27 9.96 14.74
N GLY A 123 -0.03 9.80 14.97
CA GLY A 123 -0.97 10.90 15.13
C GLY A 123 -1.17 11.72 13.85
N THR A 124 -0.84 11.15 12.68
CA THR A 124 -1.01 11.79 11.38
C THR A 124 -2.37 11.40 10.79
N THR A 125 -3.15 12.36 10.32
CA THR A 125 -4.33 12.09 9.51
C THR A 125 -3.88 11.64 8.13
N ILE A 126 -4.36 10.50 7.65
CA ILE A 126 -3.90 9.94 6.36
C ILE A 126 -5.07 9.81 5.40
N ILE A 127 -4.92 10.36 4.21
CA ILE A 127 -5.80 10.11 3.07
C ILE A 127 -5.21 8.93 2.32
N ASP A 128 -5.94 7.82 2.27
CA ASP A 128 -5.59 6.66 1.48
C ASP A 128 -6.25 6.75 0.11
N VAL A 129 -5.44 6.97 -0.91
CA VAL A 129 -5.93 7.20 -2.28
C VAL A 129 -5.98 5.87 -3.03
N ASP A 130 -7.19 5.47 -3.38
CA ASP A 130 -7.42 4.41 -4.37
C ASP A 130 -7.25 5.03 -5.76
N TYR A 131 -5.99 5.20 -6.17
CA TYR A 131 -5.68 5.88 -7.43
C TYR A 131 -6.03 5.03 -8.64
N PRO A 132 -6.46 5.65 -9.77
CA PRO A 132 -6.82 4.94 -10.98
C PRO A 132 -5.65 4.12 -11.52
N LEU A 133 -5.91 2.95 -12.10
CA LEU A 133 -4.90 1.98 -12.47
C LEU A 133 -4.74 1.85 -13.99
N ALA A 134 -3.53 1.48 -14.43
CA ALA A 134 -3.23 1.13 -15.80
C ALA A 134 -3.78 -0.29 -16.15
N PRO A 135 -4.11 -0.58 -17.40
CA PRO A 135 -3.91 0.26 -18.59
C PRO A 135 -5.04 1.25 -18.87
N GLU A 136 -6.13 1.23 -18.10
CA GLU A 136 -7.32 2.08 -18.32
C GLU A 136 -7.00 3.56 -18.05
N HIS A 137 -6.01 3.83 -17.21
CA HIS A 137 -5.58 5.16 -16.82
C HIS A 137 -4.08 5.35 -16.93
N THR A 138 -3.69 6.59 -17.22
CA THR A 138 -2.28 7.00 -17.39
C THR A 138 -1.66 7.38 -16.05
N VAL A 139 -0.33 7.37 -15.99
CA VAL A 139 0.43 7.89 -14.84
C VAL A 139 0.09 9.35 -14.54
N ALA A 140 -0.18 10.15 -15.56
CA ALA A 140 -0.59 11.56 -15.39
C ALA A 140 -1.93 11.70 -14.66
N GLU A 141 -2.89 10.81 -14.93
CA GLU A 141 -4.17 10.76 -14.20
C GLU A 141 -3.97 10.30 -12.76
N MET A 142 -3.10 9.33 -12.52
CA MET A 142 -2.72 8.89 -11.17
C MET A 142 -2.09 10.05 -10.37
N VAL A 143 -1.15 10.78 -10.95
CA VAL A 143 -0.54 11.99 -10.34
C VAL A 143 -1.60 13.04 -10.03
N THR A 144 -2.57 13.21 -10.92
CA THR A 144 -3.67 14.16 -10.71
C THR A 144 -4.51 13.78 -9.48
N ALA A 145 -4.84 12.50 -9.30
CA ALA A 145 -5.57 12.01 -8.13
C ALA A 145 -4.79 12.28 -6.82
N VAL A 146 -3.47 12.01 -6.83
CA VAL A 146 -2.60 12.29 -5.68
C VAL A 146 -2.56 13.80 -5.37
N GLN A 147 -2.45 14.64 -6.40
CA GLN A 147 -2.43 16.09 -6.22
C GLN A 147 -3.75 16.61 -5.62
N GLN A 148 -4.89 16.08 -6.04
CA GLN A 148 -6.19 16.41 -5.47
C GLN A 148 -6.26 16.08 -3.98
N ALA A 149 -5.72 14.93 -3.56
CA ALA A 149 -5.65 14.55 -2.16
C ALA A 149 -4.72 15.48 -1.34
N ILE A 150 -3.59 15.88 -1.90
CA ILE A 150 -2.67 16.86 -1.27
C ILE A 150 -3.38 18.21 -1.08
N ASP A 151 -4.06 18.69 -2.11
CA ASP A 151 -4.76 19.96 -2.08
C ASP A 151 -5.95 19.92 -1.09
N TYR A 152 -6.67 18.80 -1.04
CA TYR A 152 -7.69 18.55 -0.04
C TYR A 152 -7.13 18.62 1.38
N ALA A 153 -6.04 17.93 1.68
CA ALA A 153 -5.40 17.97 2.99
C ALA A 153 -5.01 19.41 3.39
N ARG A 154 -4.46 20.16 2.45
CA ARG A 154 -4.11 21.58 2.67
C ARG A 154 -5.35 22.46 2.92
N ALA A 155 -6.43 22.23 2.20
CA ALA A 155 -7.70 22.92 2.39
C ALA A 155 -8.33 22.61 3.77
N GLN A 156 -8.08 21.41 4.33
CA GLN A 156 -8.48 21.04 5.69
C GLN A 156 -7.56 21.63 6.78
N GLY A 157 -6.56 22.42 6.41
CA GLY A 157 -5.66 23.09 7.36
C GLY A 157 -4.47 22.23 7.81
N ALA A 158 -4.04 21.27 6.99
CA ALA A 158 -2.85 20.48 7.26
C ALA A 158 -1.64 21.39 7.54
N SER A 159 -0.94 21.15 8.65
CA SER A 159 0.30 21.87 8.98
C SER A 159 1.47 21.46 8.12
N SER A 160 1.45 20.23 7.62
CA SER A 160 2.34 19.66 6.62
C SER A 160 1.68 18.45 5.96
N VAL A 161 2.06 18.15 4.72
CA VAL A 161 1.59 16.98 3.98
C VAL A 161 2.79 16.14 3.57
N THR A 162 2.74 14.85 3.86
CA THR A 162 3.73 13.84 3.40
C THR A 162 3.08 12.96 2.35
N THR A 163 3.70 12.74 1.20
CA THR A 163 3.31 11.63 0.33
C THR A 163 4.08 10.37 0.73
N TRP A 164 3.35 9.29 0.92
CA TRP A 164 3.87 8.00 1.35
C TRP A 164 3.43 6.90 0.40
N GLY A 165 4.34 6.07 -0.06
CA GLY A 165 3.97 4.95 -0.91
C GLY A 165 4.96 3.82 -0.90
N TYR A 166 4.47 2.65 -1.32
CA TYR A 166 5.23 1.42 -1.44
C TYR A 166 5.28 0.98 -2.91
N SER A 167 6.46 0.55 -3.41
CA SER A 167 6.66 0.03 -4.77
C SER A 167 6.19 1.04 -5.85
N SER A 168 5.20 0.71 -6.69
CA SER A 168 4.59 1.64 -7.66
C SER A 168 4.00 2.88 -6.99
N GLY A 169 3.32 2.72 -5.85
CA GLY A 169 2.84 3.85 -5.05
C GLY A 169 3.98 4.73 -4.52
N GLY A 170 5.14 4.13 -4.20
CA GLY A 170 6.35 4.88 -3.83
C GLY A 170 6.92 5.70 -4.99
N ALA A 171 6.94 5.13 -6.19
CA ALA A 171 7.35 5.87 -7.39
C ALA A 171 6.33 6.98 -7.72
N LEU A 172 5.03 6.71 -7.61
CA LEU A 172 3.97 7.70 -7.80
C LEU A 172 4.05 8.84 -6.77
N ALA A 173 4.35 8.54 -5.49
CA ALA A 173 4.56 9.54 -4.46
C ALA A 173 5.67 10.53 -4.82
N ALA A 174 6.73 10.05 -5.46
CA ALA A 174 7.85 10.89 -5.90
C ALA A 174 7.50 11.82 -7.08
N LEU A 175 6.43 11.52 -7.83
CA LEU A 175 5.96 12.34 -8.95
C LEU A 175 5.04 13.48 -8.50
N ALA A 176 4.48 13.41 -7.29
CA ALA A 176 3.55 14.40 -6.75
C ALA A 176 4.26 15.27 -5.69
N PRO A 177 4.33 16.60 -5.88
CA PRO A 177 5.00 17.48 -4.93
C PRO A 177 4.24 17.55 -3.60
N ALA A 178 4.97 17.32 -2.49
CA ALA A 178 4.50 17.47 -1.13
C ALA A 178 5.61 18.05 -0.26
N ASP A 179 5.31 18.31 1.03
CA ASP A 179 6.30 18.89 1.94
C ASP A 179 7.38 17.87 2.34
N ALA A 180 7.03 16.58 2.35
CA ALA A 180 7.95 15.46 2.60
C ALA A 180 7.53 14.22 1.82
N LEU A 181 8.49 13.30 1.63
CA LEU A 181 8.31 12.01 0.97
C LEU A 181 8.70 10.88 1.91
N LEU A 182 7.88 9.84 1.99
CA LEU A 182 8.20 8.57 2.61
C LEU A 182 8.09 7.48 1.55
N LEU A 183 9.23 7.00 1.07
CA LEU A 183 9.30 6.06 -0.04
C LEU A 183 9.77 4.69 0.46
N THR A 184 8.94 3.68 0.30
CA THR A 184 9.25 2.30 0.67
C THR A 184 9.46 1.50 -0.61
N PHE A 185 10.71 1.11 -0.89
CA PHE A 185 11.09 0.34 -2.09
C PHE A 185 10.47 0.88 -3.39
N PRO A 186 10.62 2.17 -3.72
CA PRO A 186 9.97 2.78 -4.87
C PRO A 186 10.40 2.13 -6.18
N ASP A 187 9.43 1.74 -7.01
CA ASP A 187 9.67 1.03 -8.27
C ASP A 187 9.87 2.00 -9.45
N PHE A 188 10.96 2.73 -9.43
CA PHE A 188 11.36 3.60 -10.54
C PHE A 188 11.77 2.81 -11.81
N GLY A 189 12.17 1.55 -11.64
CA GLY A 189 12.53 0.69 -12.75
C GLY A 189 11.32 0.35 -13.62
N ALA A 190 10.20 -0.05 -13.01
CA ALA A 190 8.97 -0.27 -13.75
C ALA A 190 8.43 1.02 -14.37
N LEU A 191 8.44 2.14 -13.63
CA LEU A 191 8.02 3.44 -14.15
C LEU A 191 8.76 3.81 -15.44
N ALA A 192 10.06 3.60 -15.48
CA ALA A 192 10.90 3.93 -16.65
C ALA A 192 10.66 3.00 -17.85
N ASN A 193 9.97 1.87 -17.65
CA ASN A 193 9.71 0.85 -18.67
C ASN A 193 8.21 0.64 -18.94
N LEU A 194 7.35 1.52 -18.43
CA LEU A 194 5.93 1.52 -18.82
C LEU A 194 5.78 1.80 -20.32
N PRO A 195 4.70 1.31 -20.96
CA PRO A 195 4.34 1.74 -22.32
C PRO A 195 4.26 3.26 -22.43
N GLU A 196 4.63 3.81 -23.60
CA GLU A 196 4.69 5.27 -23.81
C GLU A 196 3.32 5.98 -23.70
N ASP A 197 2.23 5.23 -23.84
CA ASP A 197 0.86 5.70 -23.75
C ASP A 197 0.27 5.63 -22.33
N LEU A 198 1.02 5.12 -21.38
CA LEU A 198 0.68 5.08 -19.97
C LEU A 198 1.43 6.14 -19.16
#